data_ee4bbcf6f7014a337f92cfaa109a3b5d
#
_entry.id   ee4bbcf6f7014a337f92cfaa109a3b5d
#
_cell.length_a   1.000
_cell.length_b   1.000
_cell.length_c   1.000
_cell.angle_alpha   90.00
_cell.angle_beta   90.00
_cell.angle_gamma   90.00
#
_symmetry.space_group_name_H-M   'P 1'
#
loop_
_entity.id
_entity.type
_entity.pdbx_description
1 polymer ?
#
loop_
_entity_poly.entity_id
_entity_poly.type
_entity_poly.pdbx_seq_one_letter_code
_entity_poly.pdbx_strand_id
1 'polypeptide(L)'
;MLDLIIKNGQCYIDGELKDVDVAVKDGKIHKIGEISEEAKEIINAEGKTVLPGCIDTQTHFREPGSTDTEDLHSGSRAAIAGGITSVFEMPNTNPPTSNMKEFQRKLDLAKNRMYCNYAFYFGATADNANDLASLKDLEGCCGIKLFAGSSTGNLLVAEEDDIDKVFQNASKVVAVHSEDEAILNVNKKLIKEGDVHTHPVWRSAECAISSTRRIVRIANRHKKKAHILHITTKEEIDFLSQHKGNITFEITPQHLTIYAPDCYDKLGTYAQMNPPLRDKSHYDRLWYGVRNNFNDTIGSDHAPHLKENKEKTYPNSPSGMPGVQTLMPVMLNHVNDGRLTLHQLMNLVCENPVKIFGIQNKGFIKEGFDADFTIVDMNKTIEIKNENIESKCGWTPFNGDKFKGTPTHTIIAGNIKMQEGKILGDPDGTPLKFS
;
A
#
# COMPACT_ATOMS: atom_id res chain seq x y z
N MET A 1 25.10 20.25 -17.51
CA MET A 1 25.21 18.78 -17.50
C MET A 1 24.02 18.25 -16.75
N LEU A 2 23.31 17.28 -17.29
CA LEU A 2 22.18 16.61 -16.66
C LEU A 2 22.66 15.65 -15.56
N ASP A 3 21.80 15.29 -14.62
CA ASP A 3 22.17 14.32 -13.58
C ASP A 3 22.00 12.89 -14.08
N LEU A 4 20.88 12.60 -14.75
CA LEU A 4 20.55 11.28 -15.28
C LEU A 4 19.86 11.42 -16.63
N ILE A 5 20.10 10.47 -17.54
CA ILE A 5 19.25 10.24 -18.72
C ILE A 5 18.82 8.78 -18.74
N ILE A 6 17.52 8.53 -18.91
CA ILE A 6 16.97 7.21 -19.20
C ILE A 6 16.70 7.14 -20.69
N LYS A 7 17.38 6.22 -21.40
CA LYS A 7 17.34 6.07 -22.87
C LYS A 7 16.75 4.75 -23.32
N ASN A 8 16.19 4.76 -24.54
CA ASN A 8 15.76 3.57 -25.28
C ASN A 8 14.65 2.74 -24.58
N GLY A 9 13.99 3.27 -23.58
CA GLY A 9 12.90 2.60 -22.90
C GLY A 9 11.53 3.00 -23.42
N GLN A 10 10.51 2.17 -23.16
CA GLN A 10 9.13 2.55 -23.37
C GLN A 10 8.60 3.25 -22.12
N CYS A 11 8.43 4.58 -22.19
CA CYS A 11 7.96 5.39 -21.08
C CYS A 11 6.43 5.43 -21.04
N TYR A 12 5.84 5.13 -19.86
CA TYR A 12 4.40 5.27 -19.64
C TYR A 12 4.05 6.73 -19.40
N ILE A 13 3.42 7.37 -20.38
CA ILE A 13 3.07 8.80 -20.36
C ILE A 13 1.63 8.97 -20.85
N ASP A 14 0.78 9.62 -20.05
CA ASP A 14 -0.60 9.95 -20.39
C ASP A 14 -1.43 8.73 -20.82
N GLY A 15 -1.23 7.60 -20.15
CA GLY A 15 -1.98 6.37 -20.40
C GLY A 15 -1.42 5.47 -21.49
N GLU A 16 -0.34 5.84 -22.16
CA GLU A 16 0.25 5.14 -23.29
C GLU A 16 1.76 4.89 -23.10
N LEU A 17 2.29 3.87 -23.80
CA LEU A 17 3.73 3.62 -23.90
C LEU A 17 4.30 4.41 -25.08
N LYS A 18 5.33 5.23 -24.83
CA LYS A 18 6.00 6.07 -25.83
C LYS A 18 7.50 5.78 -25.85
N ASP A 19 8.04 5.62 -27.04
CA ASP A 19 9.50 5.45 -27.25
C ASP A 19 10.16 6.85 -27.18
N VAL A 20 10.52 7.29 -25.99
CA VAL A 20 11.14 8.59 -25.71
C VAL A 20 12.17 8.46 -24.59
N ASP A 21 13.18 9.33 -24.62
CA ASP A 21 14.14 9.48 -23.54
C ASP A 21 13.62 10.43 -22.46
N VAL A 22 14.12 10.29 -21.23
CA VAL A 22 13.80 11.18 -20.10
C VAL A 22 15.10 11.71 -19.50
N ALA A 23 15.23 13.04 -19.46
CA ALA A 23 16.34 13.73 -18.81
C ALA A 23 15.96 14.23 -17.43
N VAL A 24 16.88 14.08 -16.49
CA VAL A 24 16.74 14.51 -15.09
C VAL A 24 17.78 15.56 -14.76
N LYS A 25 17.36 16.61 -14.05
CA LYS A 25 18.23 17.65 -13.50
C LYS A 25 17.68 18.12 -12.15
N ASP A 26 18.57 18.25 -11.17
CA ASP A 26 18.23 18.73 -9.82
C ASP A 26 17.03 17.98 -9.20
N GLY A 27 17.00 16.64 -9.39
CA GLY A 27 15.96 15.77 -8.86
C GLY A 27 14.60 15.86 -9.55
N LYS A 28 14.50 16.62 -10.67
CA LYS A 28 13.26 16.83 -11.42
C LYS A 28 13.38 16.29 -12.86
N ILE A 29 12.25 15.90 -13.42
CA ILE A 29 12.14 15.59 -14.85
C ILE A 29 12.31 16.91 -15.60
N HIS A 30 13.44 17.02 -16.30
CA HIS A 30 13.85 18.24 -16.99
C HIS A 30 13.30 18.31 -18.42
N LYS A 31 13.37 17.18 -19.13
CA LYS A 31 12.95 17.10 -20.56
C LYS A 31 12.52 15.67 -20.91
N ILE A 32 11.52 15.58 -21.78
CA ILE A 32 11.04 14.32 -22.35
C ILE A 32 11.12 14.41 -23.87
N GLY A 33 11.68 13.39 -24.54
CA GLY A 33 11.86 13.34 -25.99
C GLY A 33 13.30 13.07 -26.39
N GLU A 34 13.72 13.58 -27.54
CA GLU A 34 15.12 13.42 -27.98
C GLU A 34 16.06 14.26 -27.12
N ILE A 35 17.11 13.61 -26.57
CA ILE A 35 18.06 14.22 -25.65
C ILE A 35 19.47 14.04 -26.23
N SER A 36 20.09 15.17 -26.56
CA SER A 36 21.45 15.24 -27.10
C SER A 36 22.49 15.70 -26.07
N GLU A 37 22.04 16.16 -24.91
CA GLU A 37 22.89 16.67 -23.85
C GLU A 37 23.65 15.55 -23.14
N GLU A 38 24.77 15.88 -22.52
CA GLU A 38 25.55 14.97 -21.66
C GLU A 38 24.95 14.89 -20.25
N ALA A 39 25.02 13.72 -19.63
CA ALA A 39 24.63 13.48 -18.26
C ALA A 39 25.75 12.83 -17.45
N LYS A 40 25.70 12.95 -16.14
CA LYS A 40 26.59 12.25 -15.21
C LYS A 40 26.36 10.73 -15.25
N GLU A 41 25.11 10.32 -15.43
CA GLU A 41 24.70 8.92 -15.48
C GLU A 41 23.71 8.68 -16.64
N ILE A 42 23.80 7.52 -17.27
CA ILE A 42 22.89 7.09 -18.36
C ILE A 42 22.42 5.67 -18.07
N ILE A 43 21.11 5.50 -18.01
CA ILE A 43 20.47 4.17 -17.95
C ILE A 43 19.99 3.81 -19.34
N ASN A 44 20.49 2.69 -19.89
CA ASN A 44 19.91 2.08 -21.08
C ASN A 44 18.74 1.18 -20.68
N ALA A 45 17.52 1.62 -20.94
CA ALA A 45 16.28 0.92 -20.66
C ALA A 45 15.74 0.13 -21.87
N GLU A 46 16.60 -0.23 -22.84
CA GLU A 46 16.21 -1.02 -24.00
C GLU A 46 15.50 -2.31 -23.59
N GLY A 47 14.33 -2.56 -24.21
CA GLY A 47 13.47 -3.69 -23.90
C GLY A 47 12.74 -3.63 -22.54
N LYS A 48 12.87 -2.50 -21.81
CA LYS A 48 12.22 -2.27 -20.51
C LYS A 48 11.14 -1.19 -20.61
N THR A 49 10.24 -1.20 -19.63
CA THR A 49 9.20 -0.17 -19.48
C THR A 49 9.56 0.76 -18.33
N VAL A 50 9.54 2.06 -18.60
CA VAL A 50 9.78 3.11 -17.62
C VAL A 50 8.44 3.61 -17.12
N LEU A 51 8.14 3.32 -15.86
CA LEU A 51 6.90 3.71 -15.18
C LEU A 51 7.14 4.94 -14.29
N PRO A 52 6.11 5.75 -14.01
CA PRO A 52 6.17 6.70 -12.89
C PRO A 52 6.50 5.97 -11.59
N GLY A 53 7.07 6.67 -10.63
CA GLY A 53 7.32 6.10 -9.32
C GLY A 53 6.04 5.55 -8.67
N CYS A 54 6.04 4.26 -8.35
CA CYS A 54 4.90 3.57 -7.76
C CYS A 54 4.74 3.91 -6.27
N ILE A 55 3.49 4.02 -5.81
CA ILE A 55 3.11 4.44 -4.47
C ILE A 55 2.34 3.30 -3.79
N ASP A 56 2.78 2.89 -2.61
CA ASP A 56 2.05 1.96 -1.74
C ASP A 56 1.33 2.74 -0.65
N THR A 57 0.01 2.73 -0.66
CA THR A 57 -0.84 3.52 0.22
C THR A 57 -1.08 2.89 1.59
N GLN A 58 -0.53 1.69 1.85
CA GLN A 58 -0.78 0.98 3.12
C GLN A 58 0.40 0.09 3.53
N THR A 59 1.19 0.55 4.51
CA THR A 59 2.30 -0.22 5.09
C THR A 59 2.33 -0.11 6.61
N HIS A 60 2.91 -1.13 7.29
CA HIS A 60 3.11 -1.19 8.73
C HIS A 60 4.57 -1.51 9.03
N PHE A 61 5.43 -0.49 9.13
CA PHE A 61 6.86 -0.64 9.42
C PHE A 61 7.19 -0.74 10.91
N ARG A 62 6.17 -0.84 11.76
CA ARG A 62 6.27 -1.21 13.17
C ARG A 62 7.07 -0.26 14.07
N GLU A 63 7.68 0.78 13.56
CA GLU A 63 8.46 1.76 14.33
C GLU A 63 7.66 3.06 14.56
N PRO A 64 7.66 3.57 15.81
CA PRO A 64 8.30 3.05 17.02
C PRO A 64 7.60 1.81 17.60
N GLY A 65 8.36 1.01 18.36
CA GLY A 65 7.84 -0.09 19.19
C GLY A 65 8.41 -1.45 18.83
N SER A 66 7.89 -2.13 17.79
CA SER A 66 8.29 -3.51 17.46
C SER A 66 9.37 -3.51 16.36
N THR A 67 10.50 -2.86 16.62
CA THR A 67 11.62 -2.68 15.66
C THR A 67 12.44 -3.95 15.42
N ASP A 68 12.24 -4.98 16.20
CA ASP A 68 12.72 -6.34 15.98
C ASP A 68 11.98 -7.01 14.81
N THR A 69 10.69 -6.71 14.64
CA THR A 69 9.85 -7.26 13.58
C THR A 69 10.06 -6.52 12.25
N GLU A 70 10.09 -5.20 12.29
CA GLU A 70 10.34 -4.30 11.16
C GLU A 70 10.67 -2.91 11.68
N ASP A 71 11.44 -2.12 10.91
CA ASP A 71 11.65 -0.70 11.18
C ASP A 71 11.53 0.13 9.88
N LEU A 72 11.56 1.46 10.03
CA LEU A 72 11.47 2.38 8.89
C LEU A 72 12.60 2.18 7.88
N HIS A 73 13.79 1.79 8.34
CA HIS A 73 14.94 1.53 7.46
C HIS A 73 14.73 0.25 6.63
N SER A 74 14.46 -0.88 7.28
CA SER A 74 14.30 -2.17 6.60
C SER A 74 13.02 -2.24 5.75
N GLY A 75 11.90 -1.68 6.25
CA GLY A 75 10.67 -1.58 5.48
C GLY A 75 10.82 -0.74 4.20
N SER A 76 11.54 0.39 4.29
CA SER A 76 11.82 1.21 3.10
C SER A 76 12.81 0.55 2.12
N ARG A 77 13.76 -0.27 2.61
CA ARG A 77 14.60 -1.13 1.75
C ARG A 77 13.73 -2.15 0.99
N ALA A 78 12.82 -2.82 1.68
CA ALA A 78 11.88 -3.74 1.06
C ALA A 78 10.99 -3.03 0.02
N ALA A 79 10.56 -1.79 0.28
CA ALA A 79 9.79 -0.99 -0.66
C ALA A 79 10.56 -0.75 -1.97
N ILE A 80 11.79 -0.21 -1.90
CA ILE A 80 12.58 0.07 -3.11
C ILE A 80 13.03 -1.21 -3.81
N ALA A 81 13.29 -2.30 -3.10
CA ALA A 81 13.58 -3.60 -3.69
C ALA A 81 12.40 -4.11 -4.55
N GLY A 82 11.18 -3.79 -4.14
CA GLY A 82 9.93 -4.09 -4.85
C GLY A 82 9.53 -3.08 -5.93
N GLY A 83 10.30 -2.01 -6.15
CA GLY A 83 9.96 -0.98 -7.14
C GLY A 83 9.06 0.13 -6.61
N ILE A 84 8.85 0.24 -5.30
CA ILE A 84 8.02 1.26 -4.67
C ILE A 84 8.87 2.48 -4.32
N THR A 85 8.48 3.66 -4.79
CA THR A 85 9.20 4.92 -4.56
C THR A 85 8.65 5.73 -3.39
N SER A 86 7.41 5.48 -3.01
CA SER A 86 6.73 6.20 -1.92
C SER A 86 5.80 5.28 -1.15
N VAL A 87 5.75 5.43 0.17
CA VAL A 87 4.90 4.63 1.06
C VAL A 87 4.07 5.50 2.01
N PHE A 88 2.88 5.01 2.36
CA PHE A 88 2.07 5.55 3.46
C PHE A 88 2.09 4.56 4.61
N GLU A 89 2.62 4.99 5.74
CA GLU A 89 2.81 4.14 6.90
C GLU A 89 1.76 4.39 7.97
N MET A 90 1.23 3.32 8.54
CA MET A 90 0.11 3.28 9.45
C MET A 90 0.46 3.69 10.89
N PRO A 91 -0.52 4.21 11.68
CA PRO A 91 -0.26 4.80 12.99
C PRO A 91 -0.26 3.80 14.16
N ASN A 92 -0.58 2.52 13.94
CA ASN A 92 -0.72 1.51 14.98
C ASN A 92 0.64 0.96 15.46
N THR A 93 1.46 1.87 15.94
CA THR A 93 2.80 1.67 16.52
C THR A 93 2.73 1.72 18.07
N ASN A 94 3.85 1.61 18.76
CA ASN A 94 3.92 1.73 20.21
C ASN A 94 5.03 2.72 20.63
N PRO A 95 4.67 3.94 21.08
CA PRO A 95 3.31 4.48 21.19
C PRO A 95 2.63 4.66 19.81
N PRO A 96 1.28 4.74 19.77
CA PRO A 96 0.56 5.00 18.53
C PRO A 96 0.75 6.43 18.05
N THR A 97 0.76 6.63 16.72
CA THR A 97 0.87 7.96 16.10
C THR A 97 -0.49 8.67 16.10
N SER A 98 -1.01 9.00 17.29
CA SER A 98 -2.35 9.57 17.50
C SER A 98 -2.35 10.94 18.19
N ASN A 99 -1.22 11.59 18.26
CA ASN A 99 -1.06 12.96 18.73
C ASN A 99 0.14 13.63 18.04
N MET A 100 0.20 14.97 18.09
CA MET A 100 1.24 15.75 17.39
C MET A 100 2.66 15.40 17.82
N LYS A 101 2.88 15.09 19.10
CA LYS A 101 4.20 14.72 19.63
C LYS A 101 4.71 13.44 19.00
N GLU A 102 3.88 12.40 18.96
CA GLU A 102 4.26 11.11 18.38
C GLU A 102 4.33 11.17 16.84
N PHE A 103 3.52 12.03 16.21
CA PHE A 103 3.62 12.28 14.78
C PHE A 103 4.97 12.94 14.42
N GLN A 104 5.36 13.99 15.14
CA GLN A 104 6.65 14.64 14.93
C GLN A 104 7.81 13.69 15.21
N ARG A 105 7.72 12.92 16.31
CA ARG A 105 8.73 11.88 16.63
C ARG A 105 8.92 10.90 15.46
N LYS A 106 7.83 10.49 14.81
CA LYS A 106 7.89 9.56 13.68
C LYS A 106 8.56 10.19 12.46
N LEU A 107 8.29 11.46 12.16
CA LEU A 107 9.01 12.21 11.13
C LEU A 107 10.52 12.28 11.45
N ASP A 108 10.88 12.56 12.70
CA ASP A 108 12.28 12.63 13.12
C ASP A 108 12.98 11.26 13.00
N LEU A 109 12.29 10.16 13.33
CA LEU A 109 12.79 8.80 13.16
C LEU A 109 12.98 8.41 11.69
N ALA A 110 12.17 8.92 10.78
CA ALA A 110 12.25 8.63 9.35
C ALA A 110 13.38 9.36 8.65
N LYS A 111 13.70 10.55 9.12
CA LYS A 111 14.68 11.46 8.51
C LYS A 111 16.06 10.79 8.38
N ASN A 112 16.60 10.77 7.15
CA ASN A 112 17.89 10.14 6.81
C ASN A 112 17.97 8.65 7.18
N ARG A 113 16.82 7.95 7.23
CA ARG A 113 16.75 6.51 7.51
C ARG A 113 15.87 5.75 6.54
N MET A 114 14.95 6.41 5.85
CA MET A 114 14.13 5.77 4.84
C MET A 114 14.72 5.92 3.44
N TYR A 115 14.75 4.85 2.67
CA TYR A 115 15.21 4.84 1.28
C TYR A 115 14.18 5.39 0.31
N CYS A 116 12.88 5.15 0.55
CA CYS A 116 11.79 5.68 -0.25
C CYS A 116 11.20 6.95 0.38
N ASN A 117 10.46 7.73 -0.42
CA ASN A 117 9.65 8.83 0.10
C ASN A 117 8.53 8.28 0.99
N TYR A 118 8.06 9.06 1.94
CA TYR A 118 7.12 8.59 2.94
C TYR A 118 6.07 9.61 3.36
N ALA A 119 4.96 9.11 3.82
CA ALA A 119 3.97 9.86 4.58
C ALA A 119 3.39 8.99 5.68
N PHE A 120 2.85 9.63 6.71
CA PHE A 120 2.28 8.95 7.86
C PHE A 120 0.80 9.24 8.01
N TYR A 121 0.02 8.21 8.36
CA TYR A 121 -1.34 8.41 8.83
C TYR A 121 -1.34 8.87 10.28
N PHE A 122 -2.28 9.76 10.58
CA PHE A 122 -2.60 10.13 11.97
C PHE A 122 -3.72 9.23 12.48
N GLY A 123 -3.51 8.54 13.59
CA GLY A 123 -4.49 7.61 14.16
C GLY A 123 -5.63 8.34 14.85
N ALA A 124 -6.87 8.10 14.39
CA ALA A 124 -8.06 8.57 15.09
C ALA A 124 -8.34 7.73 16.33
N THR A 125 -8.79 8.41 17.38
CA THR A 125 -9.32 7.82 18.63
C THR A 125 -10.58 8.59 19.04
N ALA A 126 -11.38 8.04 19.96
CA ALA A 126 -12.51 8.77 20.54
C ALA A 126 -12.05 10.08 21.23
N ASP A 127 -10.87 10.06 21.87
CA ASP A 127 -10.35 11.18 22.63
C ASP A 127 -9.82 12.33 21.75
N ASN A 128 -9.21 12.02 20.58
CA ASN A 128 -8.59 13.03 19.71
C ASN A 128 -9.49 13.48 18.56
N ALA A 129 -10.71 12.98 18.45
CA ALA A 129 -11.61 13.27 17.33
C ALA A 129 -11.81 14.77 17.08
N ASN A 130 -11.80 15.60 18.12
CA ASN A 130 -11.96 17.05 18.02
C ASN A 130 -10.72 17.77 17.44
N ASP A 131 -9.54 17.15 17.50
CA ASP A 131 -8.26 17.75 17.08
C ASP A 131 -7.97 17.52 15.60
N LEU A 132 -8.73 16.63 14.92
CA LEU A 132 -8.48 16.19 13.54
C LEU A 132 -8.62 17.32 12.51
N ALA A 133 -9.31 18.41 12.84
CA ALA A 133 -9.40 19.59 11.99
C ALA A 133 -8.04 20.32 11.82
N SER A 134 -7.15 20.21 12.82
CA SER A 134 -5.82 20.83 12.82
C SER A 134 -4.82 20.15 11.87
N LEU A 135 -5.13 18.96 11.35
CA LEU A 135 -4.21 18.19 10.52
C LEU A 135 -4.14 18.66 9.07
N LYS A 136 -4.97 19.64 8.66
CA LYS A 136 -5.11 20.09 7.28
C LYS A 136 -3.77 20.33 6.59
N ASP A 137 -2.92 21.12 7.22
CA ASP A 137 -1.63 21.55 6.65
C ASP A 137 -0.43 20.85 7.31
N LEU A 138 -0.66 19.73 8.01
CA LEU A 138 0.40 18.97 8.67
C LEU A 138 1.31 18.30 7.64
N GLU A 139 2.58 18.71 7.62
CA GLU A 139 3.58 18.17 6.69
C GLU A 139 3.78 16.66 6.90
N GLY A 140 3.89 15.91 5.79
CA GLY A 140 4.07 14.45 5.84
C GLY A 140 2.86 13.66 6.30
N CYS A 141 1.71 14.31 6.58
CA CYS A 141 0.47 13.64 6.95
C CYS A 141 -0.38 13.33 5.71
N CYS A 142 -0.49 12.05 5.34
CA CYS A 142 -1.29 11.63 4.19
C CYS A 142 -2.79 11.59 4.47
N GLY A 143 -3.19 11.32 5.70
CA GLY A 143 -4.60 11.13 6.04
C GLY A 143 -4.81 10.77 7.51
N ILE A 144 -6.06 10.48 7.83
CA ILE A 144 -6.50 10.02 9.14
C ILE A 144 -6.78 8.52 9.03
N LYS A 145 -6.23 7.71 9.93
CA LYS A 145 -6.53 6.27 9.99
C LYS A 145 -7.54 5.97 11.08
N LEU A 146 -8.61 5.30 10.71
CA LEU A 146 -9.67 4.82 11.59
C LEU A 146 -9.71 3.28 11.60
N PHE A 147 -9.73 2.67 12.77
CA PHE A 147 -10.00 1.24 12.95
C PHE A 147 -11.44 1.08 13.51
N ALA A 148 -12.38 0.74 12.65
CA ALA A 148 -13.79 0.54 13.05
C ALA A 148 -14.05 -0.84 13.66
N GLY A 149 -13.11 -1.77 13.51
CA GLY A 149 -13.08 -3.09 14.13
C GLY A 149 -11.69 -3.45 14.62
N SER A 150 -11.61 -4.35 15.58
CA SER A 150 -10.35 -4.81 16.17
C SER A 150 -9.43 -5.47 15.18
N SER A 151 -8.19 -4.99 15.12
CA SER A 151 -7.09 -5.54 14.34
C SER A 151 -5.82 -5.51 15.20
N THR A 152 -4.67 -5.24 14.62
CA THR A 152 -3.40 -5.13 15.35
C THR A 152 -3.28 -3.74 15.99
N GLY A 153 -3.00 -3.67 17.31
CA GLY A 153 -2.81 -2.42 18.05
C GLY A 153 -4.03 -2.03 18.89
N ASN A 154 -4.05 -0.77 19.38
CA ASN A 154 -5.01 -0.26 20.38
C ASN A 154 -5.75 1.00 19.91
N LEU A 155 -5.90 1.22 18.60
CA LEU A 155 -6.56 2.39 18.02
C LEU A 155 -8.01 2.08 17.59
N LEU A 156 -8.76 1.29 18.36
CA LEU A 156 -10.15 0.95 18.06
C LEU A 156 -11.09 2.14 18.31
N VAL A 157 -11.93 2.45 17.31
CA VAL A 157 -13.07 3.37 17.40
C VAL A 157 -14.30 2.64 16.87
N ALA A 158 -15.01 1.93 17.72
CA ALA A 158 -16.10 1.02 17.34
C ALA A 158 -17.49 1.69 17.39
N GLU A 159 -17.68 2.64 18.31
CA GLU A 159 -18.97 3.27 18.55
C GLU A 159 -19.34 4.25 17.45
N GLU A 160 -20.60 4.22 17.00
CA GLU A 160 -21.07 5.04 15.89
C GLU A 160 -20.91 6.55 16.18
N ASP A 161 -21.18 6.99 17.39
CA ASP A 161 -21.08 8.40 17.79
C ASP A 161 -19.61 8.90 17.72
N ASP A 162 -18.64 8.06 18.05
CA ASP A 162 -17.22 8.42 17.96
C ASP A 162 -16.73 8.41 16.53
N ILE A 163 -17.18 7.44 15.70
CA ILE A 163 -16.94 7.45 14.25
C ILE A 163 -17.53 8.72 13.62
N ASP A 164 -18.76 9.10 14.00
CA ASP A 164 -19.43 10.32 13.50
C ASP A 164 -18.61 11.58 13.84
N LYS A 165 -18.10 11.70 15.06
CA LYS A 165 -17.20 12.82 15.47
C LYS A 165 -15.92 12.85 14.67
N VAL A 166 -15.28 11.68 14.40
CA VAL A 166 -14.10 11.59 13.55
C VAL A 166 -14.39 12.17 12.16
N PHE A 167 -15.47 11.74 11.51
CA PHE A 167 -15.84 12.27 10.20
C PHE A 167 -16.25 13.74 10.23
N GLN A 168 -16.99 14.17 11.26
CA GLN A 168 -17.36 15.57 11.42
C GLN A 168 -16.13 16.49 11.40
N ASN A 169 -15.05 16.12 12.10
CA ASN A 169 -13.85 16.94 12.26
C ASN A 169 -12.72 16.61 11.28
N ALA A 170 -12.86 15.57 10.46
CA ALA A 170 -11.81 15.19 9.51
C ALA A 170 -11.47 16.32 8.53
N SER A 171 -10.19 16.68 8.44
CA SER A 171 -9.65 17.66 7.49
C SER A 171 -8.90 17.04 6.32
N LYS A 172 -8.65 15.72 6.37
CA LYS A 172 -8.00 14.91 5.35
C LYS A 172 -8.83 13.67 5.04
N VAL A 173 -8.41 12.87 4.06
CA VAL A 173 -9.00 11.55 3.76
C VAL A 173 -8.98 10.68 5.02
N VAL A 174 -10.11 10.05 5.34
CA VAL A 174 -10.19 9.05 6.42
C VAL A 174 -10.04 7.67 5.79
N ALA A 175 -8.89 7.03 6.03
CA ALA A 175 -8.62 5.64 5.63
C ALA A 175 -9.13 4.68 6.72
N VAL A 176 -9.97 3.72 6.34
CA VAL A 176 -10.73 2.93 7.32
C VAL A 176 -10.45 1.44 7.18
N HIS A 177 -10.00 0.82 8.28
CA HIS A 177 -10.13 -0.63 8.46
C HIS A 177 -11.58 -0.92 8.85
N SER A 178 -12.35 -1.50 7.92
CA SER A 178 -13.81 -1.56 8.00
C SER A 178 -14.29 -2.98 8.32
N GLU A 179 -14.33 -3.31 9.61
CA GLU A 179 -14.99 -4.50 10.16
C GLU A 179 -15.88 -4.09 11.34
N ASP A 180 -17.01 -4.76 11.52
CA ASP A 180 -17.99 -4.44 12.56
C ASP A 180 -17.61 -5.13 13.87
N GLU A 181 -17.20 -4.35 14.88
CA GLU A 181 -16.73 -4.86 16.16
C GLU A 181 -17.80 -5.66 16.92
N ALA A 182 -19.06 -5.26 16.82
CA ALA A 182 -20.15 -5.99 17.50
C ALA A 182 -20.31 -7.39 16.87
N ILE A 183 -20.23 -7.50 15.55
CA ILE A 183 -20.30 -8.80 14.86
C ILE A 183 -19.04 -9.62 15.15
N LEU A 184 -17.84 -9.01 15.18
CA LEU A 184 -16.61 -9.71 15.57
C LEU A 184 -16.74 -10.33 16.96
N ASN A 185 -17.26 -9.58 17.93
CA ASN A 185 -17.45 -10.06 19.30
C ASN A 185 -18.46 -11.21 19.38
N VAL A 186 -19.58 -11.12 18.67
CA VAL A 186 -20.58 -12.20 18.60
C VAL A 186 -20.01 -13.46 17.98
N ASN A 187 -19.23 -13.30 16.90
CA ASN A 187 -18.65 -14.41 16.13
C ASN A 187 -17.41 -15.02 16.78
N LYS A 188 -16.82 -14.40 17.81
CA LYS A 188 -15.62 -14.91 18.50
C LYS A 188 -15.76 -16.36 18.97
N LYS A 189 -16.98 -16.78 19.31
CA LYS A 189 -17.32 -18.17 19.67
C LYS A 189 -17.13 -19.18 18.53
N LEU A 190 -16.99 -18.74 17.29
CA LEU A 190 -16.79 -19.59 16.11
C LEU A 190 -15.31 -19.92 15.89
N ILE A 191 -14.41 -19.30 16.65
CA ILE A 191 -12.98 -19.61 16.62
C ILE A 191 -12.78 -21.03 17.16
N LYS A 192 -12.05 -21.85 16.41
CA LYS A 192 -11.58 -23.15 16.85
C LYS A 192 -10.08 -23.11 17.00
N GLU A 193 -9.59 -23.44 18.19
CA GLU A 193 -8.16 -23.52 18.44
C GLU A 193 -7.50 -24.53 17.49
N GLY A 194 -6.37 -24.14 16.92
CA GLY A 194 -5.62 -24.95 15.96
C GLY A 194 -6.18 -24.96 14.54
N ASP A 195 -7.36 -24.40 14.29
CA ASP A 195 -8.03 -24.42 12.98
C ASP A 195 -8.13 -23.01 12.39
N VAL A 196 -7.14 -22.63 11.58
CA VAL A 196 -7.08 -21.32 10.92
C VAL A 196 -8.18 -21.12 9.87
N HIS A 197 -8.82 -22.19 9.38
CA HIS A 197 -9.97 -22.09 8.46
C HIS A 197 -11.17 -21.40 9.12
N THR A 198 -11.22 -21.33 10.44
CA THR A 198 -12.26 -20.60 11.16
C THR A 198 -12.03 -19.09 11.19
N HIS A 199 -10.87 -18.60 10.73
CA HIS A 199 -10.57 -17.18 10.69
C HIS A 199 -11.53 -16.37 9.80
N PRO A 200 -11.81 -16.74 8.52
CA PRO A 200 -12.81 -16.07 7.71
C PRO A 200 -14.25 -16.32 8.16
N VAL A 201 -14.50 -17.32 8.99
CA VAL A 201 -15.83 -17.56 9.59
C VAL A 201 -16.07 -16.56 10.72
N TRP A 202 -15.10 -16.38 11.59
CA TRP A 202 -15.13 -15.37 12.66
C TRP A 202 -15.25 -13.96 12.09
N ARG A 203 -14.33 -13.58 11.21
CA ARG A 203 -14.30 -12.29 10.52
C ARG A 203 -15.12 -12.37 9.22
N SER A 204 -16.42 -12.57 9.39
CA SER A 204 -17.34 -12.91 8.28
C SER A 204 -17.48 -11.80 7.25
N ALA A 205 -18.02 -12.15 6.07
CA ALA A 205 -18.36 -11.17 5.03
C ALA A 205 -19.40 -10.16 5.54
N GLU A 206 -20.36 -10.60 6.37
CA GLU A 206 -21.35 -9.72 7.00
C GLU A 206 -20.67 -8.67 7.91
N CYS A 207 -19.62 -9.06 8.64
CA CYS A 207 -18.83 -8.15 9.46
C CYS A 207 -18.22 -7.00 8.62
N ALA A 208 -17.68 -7.31 7.45
CA ALA A 208 -17.09 -6.33 6.56
C ALA A 208 -18.15 -5.39 5.96
N ILE A 209 -19.19 -5.94 5.32
CA ILE A 209 -20.21 -5.11 4.64
C ILE A 209 -21.03 -4.27 5.61
N SER A 210 -21.33 -4.76 6.81
CA SER A 210 -22.03 -4.00 7.85
C SER A 210 -21.28 -2.73 8.21
N SER A 211 -20.00 -2.86 8.52
CA SER A 211 -19.14 -1.72 8.82
C SER A 211 -19.02 -0.78 7.62
N THR A 212 -18.77 -1.30 6.41
CA THR A 212 -18.60 -0.50 5.21
C THR A 212 -19.84 0.35 4.90
N ARG A 213 -21.03 -0.21 5.04
CA ARG A 213 -22.30 0.56 4.91
C ARG A 213 -22.41 1.68 5.94
N ARG A 214 -22.05 1.39 7.19
CA ARG A 214 -22.06 2.38 8.29
C ARG A 214 -21.08 3.53 7.98
N ILE A 215 -19.85 3.22 7.60
CA ILE A 215 -18.82 4.22 7.26
C ILE A 215 -19.25 5.10 6.09
N VAL A 216 -19.75 4.51 5.00
CA VAL A 216 -20.22 5.25 3.82
C VAL A 216 -21.37 6.20 4.18
N ARG A 217 -22.33 5.73 5.00
CA ARG A 217 -23.45 6.56 5.47
C ARG A 217 -22.97 7.78 6.28
N ILE A 218 -22.02 7.57 7.20
CA ILE A 218 -21.48 8.65 8.04
C ILE A 218 -20.63 9.61 7.20
N ALA A 219 -19.73 9.11 6.36
CA ALA A 219 -18.90 9.94 5.48
C ALA A 219 -19.75 10.83 4.56
N ASN A 220 -20.84 10.28 3.98
CA ASN A 220 -21.77 11.04 3.15
C ASN A 220 -22.54 12.09 3.95
N ARG A 221 -22.96 11.80 5.18
CA ARG A 221 -23.61 12.77 6.09
C ARG A 221 -22.76 14.01 6.28
N HIS A 222 -21.47 13.83 6.51
CA HIS A 222 -20.51 14.92 6.75
C HIS A 222 -19.84 15.44 5.46
N LYS A 223 -20.14 14.86 4.28
CA LYS A 223 -19.51 15.19 2.99
C LYS A 223 -17.98 15.11 3.04
N LYS A 224 -17.46 14.11 3.78
CA LYS A 224 -16.03 13.87 3.96
C LYS A 224 -15.55 12.73 3.08
N LYS A 225 -14.27 12.77 2.70
CA LYS A 225 -13.64 11.71 1.93
C LYS A 225 -13.36 10.51 2.83
N ALA A 226 -13.82 9.32 2.43
CA ALA A 226 -13.46 8.05 3.04
C ALA A 226 -12.75 7.16 2.02
N HIS A 227 -11.70 6.48 2.47
CA HIS A 227 -10.97 5.47 1.70
C HIS A 227 -11.05 4.14 2.46
N ILE A 228 -11.82 3.19 1.92
CA ILE A 228 -12.02 1.90 2.57
C ILE A 228 -10.88 0.98 2.18
N LEU A 229 -10.06 0.61 3.15
CA LEU A 229 -8.86 -0.20 2.94
C LEU A 229 -9.20 -1.67 2.68
N HIS A 230 -8.34 -2.37 1.95
CA HIS A 230 -8.31 -3.84 1.81
C HIS A 230 -9.70 -4.50 1.73
N ILE A 231 -10.53 -4.11 0.76
CA ILE A 231 -11.84 -4.74 0.51
C ILE A 231 -11.67 -6.21 0.16
N THR A 232 -12.51 -7.08 0.74
CA THR A 232 -12.38 -8.54 0.59
C THR A 232 -13.65 -9.25 0.16
N THR A 233 -14.80 -8.58 0.12
CA THR A 233 -16.08 -9.25 -0.12
C THR A 233 -16.75 -8.81 -1.41
N LYS A 234 -17.53 -9.73 -2.00
CA LYS A 234 -18.35 -9.43 -3.18
C LYS A 234 -19.43 -8.41 -2.86
N GLU A 235 -19.98 -8.48 -1.64
CA GLU A 235 -21.03 -7.57 -1.17
C GLU A 235 -20.50 -6.13 -1.06
N GLU A 236 -19.24 -5.96 -0.62
CA GLU A 236 -18.60 -4.64 -0.59
C GLU A 236 -18.34 -4.10 -2.00
N ILE A 237 -17.86 -4.93 -2.93
CA ILE A 237 -17.68 -4.51 -4.35
C ILE A 237 -19.01 -4.06 -4.95
N ASP A 238 -20.11 -4.83 -4.75
CA ASP A 238 -21.43 -4.51 -5.28
C ASP A 238 -21.97 -3.20 -4.69
N PHE A 239 -21.78 -3.00 -3.40
CA PHE A 239 -22.20 -1.80 -2.70
C PHE A 239 -21.35 -0.57 -3.09
N LEU A 240 -20.03 -0.66 -3.01
CA LEU A 240 -19.13 0.46 -3.25
C LEU A 240 -19.09 0.91 -4.71
N SER A 241 -19.34 0.01 -5.67
CA SER A 241 -19.47 0.38 -7.09
C SER A 241 -20.58 1.40 -7.35
N GLN A 242 -21.59 1.48 -6.47
CA GLN A 242 -22.74 2.38 -6.54
C GLN A 242 -22.56 3.64 -5.67
N HIS A 243 -21.48 3.75 -4.90
CA HIS A 243 -21.24 4.82 -3.92
C HIS A 243 -19.92 5.55 -4.19
N LYS A 244 -19.74 6.02 -5.44
CA LYS A 244 -18.57 6.80 -5.86
C LYS A 244 -18.65 8.27 -5.38
N GLY A 245 -17.65 9.06 -5.72
CA GLY A 245 -17.57 10.49 -5.37
C GLY A 245 -16.57 10.73 -4.23
N ASN A 246 -17.06 10.88 -3.01
CA ASN A 246 -16.20 11.04 -1.83
C ASN A 246 -15.77 9.71 -1.19
N ILE A 247 -16.22 8.59 -1.74
CA ILE A 247 -15.87 7.23 -1.28
C ILE A 247 -14.94 6.58 -2.30
N THR A 248 -13.79 6.14 -1.84
CA THR A 248 -12.81 5.37 -2.60
C THR A 248 -12.44 4.10 -1.83
N PHE A 249 -11.87 3.10 -2.49
CA PHE A 249 -11.50 1.87 -1.81
C PHE A 249 -10.28 1.17 -2.44
N GLU A 250 -9.67 0.34 -1.62
CA GLU A 250 -8.42 -0.36 -1.91
C GLU A 250 -8.62 -1.88 -1.89
N ILE A 251 -7.85 -2.60 -2.71
CA ILE A 251 -7.72 -4.06 -2.65
C ILE A 251 -6.22 -4.37 -2.52
N THR A 252 -5.86 -5.46 -1.86
CA THR A 252 -4.44 -5.86 -1.75
C THR A 252 -4.05 -6.88 -2.81
N PRO A 253 -2.77 -6.98 -3.20
CA PRO A 253 -2.28 -8.04 -4.08
C PRO A 253 -2.56 -9.45 -3.55
N GLN A 254 -2.53 -9.64 -2.23
CA GLN A 254 -2.80 -10.94 -1.59
C GLN A 254 -4.24 -11.40 -1.87
N HIS A 255 -5.23 -10.52 -1.69
CA HIS A 255 -6.65 -10.83 -1.97
C HIS A 255 -6.93 -11.03 -3.46
N LEU A 256 -6.06 -10.54 -4.35
CA LEU A 256 -6.14 -10.76 -5.81
C LEU A 256 -5.35 -11.98 -6.29
N THR A 257 -4.60 -12.66 -5.41
CA THR A 257 -3.70 -13.74 -5.84
C THR A 257 -4.01 -15.08 -5.20
N ILE A 258 -4.34 -15.09 -3.91
CA ILE A 258 -4.61 -16.30 -3.14
C ILE A 258 -6.00 -16.22 -2.48
N TYR A 259 -6.67 -17.37 -2.34
CA TYR A 259 -8.02 -17.45 -1.78
C TYR A 259 -8.21 -18.72 -0.95
N ALA A 260 -9.23 -18.70 -0.08
CA ALA A 260 -9.60 -19.84 0.77
C ALA A 260 -10.39 -20.90 -0.04
N PRO A 261 -10.35 -22.19 0.35
CA PRO A 261 -9.61 -22.72 1.50
C PRO A 261 -8.12 -22.97 1.21
N ASP A 262 -7.71 -23.05 -0.06
CA ASP A 262 -6.39 -23.50 -0.53
C ASP A 262 -5.22 -22.75 0.12
N CYS A 263 -5.38 -21.44 0.36
CA CYS A 263 -4.34 -20.63 1.01
C CYS A 263 -4.09 -21.08 2.46
N TYR A 264 -5.14 -21.45 3.19
CA TYR A 264 -5.01 -21.95 4.56
C TYR A 264 -4.46 -23.38 4.60
N ASP A 265 -4.82 -24.22 3.61
CA ASP A 265 -4.23 -25.58 3.47
C ASP A 265 -2.72 -25.50 3.19
N LYS A 266 -2.30 -24.58 2.28
CA LYS A 266 -0.90 -24.43 1.87
C LYS A 266 -0.04 -23.72 2.91
N LEU A 267 -0.54 -22.64 3.50
CA LEU A 267 0.23 -21.68 4.29
C LEU A 267 -0.09 -21.72 5.81
N GLY A 268 -1.19 -22.37 6.21
CA GLY A 268 -1.60 -22.38 7.62
C GLY A 268 -1.81 -20.96 8.16
N THR A 269 -1.25 -20.68 9.33
CA THR A 269 -1.30 -19.37 10.00
C THR A 269 -0.56 -18.26 9.26
N TYR A 270 0.34 -18.58 8.34
CA TYR A 270 0.97 -17.60 7.46
C TYR A 270 -0.05 -16.92 6.52
N ALA A 271 -1.17 -17.61 6.19
CA ALA A 271 -2.28 -17.04 5.42
C ALA A 271 -3.21 -16.12 6.23
N GLN A 272 -3.00 -16.02 7.54
CA GLN A 272 -3.86 -15.21 8.43
C GLN A 272 -3.56 -13.73 8.27
N MET A 273 -4.55 -12.95 7.84
CA MET A 273 -4.55 -11.48 7.76
C MET A 273 -5.93 -10.91 8.07
N ASN A 274 -6.05 -9.60 8.28
CA ASN A 274 -7.29 -8.89 8.58
C ASN A 274 -7.53 -7.75 7.59
N PRO A 275 -8.68 -7.73 6.87
CA PRO A 275 -9.70 -8.79 6.80
C PRO A 275 -9.16 -10.07 6.15
N PRO A 276 -9.79 -11.24 6.39
CA PRO A 276 -9.25 -12.51 5.95
C PRO A 276 -9.33 -12.75 4.44
N LEU A 277 -8.46 -13.62 3.96
CA LEU A 277 -8.62 -14.25 2.64
C LEU A 277 -9.92 -15.05 2.61
N ARG A 278 -10.71 -14.87 1.55
CA ARG A 278 -12.04 -15.47 1.43
C ARG A 278 -12.09 -16.50 0.29
N ASP A 279 -13.22 -17.16 0.15
CA ASP A 279 -13.42 -18.15 -0.90
C ASP A 279 -13.41 -17.56 -2.32
N LYS A 280 -13.39 -18.48 -3.30
CA LYS A 280 -13.29 -18.14 -4.71
C LYS A 280 -14.40 -17.19 -5.20
N SER A 281 -15.61 -17.25 -4.62
CA SER A 281 -16.71 -16.38 -5.05
C SER A 281 -16.43 -14.90 -4.75
N HIS A 282 -15.79 -14.61 -3.63
CA HIS A 282 -15.33 -13.27 -3.28
C HIS A 282 -14.14 -12.85 -4.16
N TYR A 283 -13.13 -13.72 -4.31
CA TYR A 283 -11.98 -13.52 -5.17
C TYR A 283 -12.37 -13.15 -6.61
N ASP A 284 -13.28 -13.91 -7.23
CA ASP A 284 -13.74 -13.64 -8.60
C ASP A 284 -14.44 -12.27 -8.69
N ARG A 285 -15.16 -11.85 -7.64
CA ARG A 285 -15.84 -10.55 -7.59
C ARG A 285 -14.87 -9.39 -7.38
N LEU A 286 -13.79 -9.58 -6.62
CA LEU A 286 -12.71 -8.59 -6.52
C LEU A 286 -12.11 -8.32 -7.91
N TRP A 287 -11.79 -9.37 -8.67
CA TRP A 287 -11.30 -9.26 -10.05
C TRP A 287 -12.32 -8.60 -11.00
N TYR A 288 -13.61 -8.87 -10.81
CA TYR A 288 -14.64 -8.14 -11.53
C TYR A 288 -14.56 -6.63 -11.24
N GLY A 289 -14.37 -6.25 -9.98
CA GLY A 289 -14.17 -4.86 -9.57
C GLY A 289 -12.97 -4.20 -10.23
N VAL A 290 -11.81 -4.88 -10.24
CA VAL A 290 -10.58 -4.39 -10.88
C VAL A 290 -10.78 -4.18 -12.38
N ARG A 291 -11.32 -5.17 -13.09
CA ARG A 291 -11.54 -5.09 -14.55
C ARG A 291 -12.52 -4.00 -14.96
N ASN A 292 -13.46 -3.63 -14.07
CA ASN A 292 -14.44 -2.57 -14.33
C ASN A 292 -14.03 -1.22 -13.70
N ASN A 293 -12.79 -1.08 -13.22
CA ASN A 293 -12.26 0.15 -12.61
C ASN A 293 -13.10 0.62 -11.41
N PHE A 294 -13.61 -0.31 -10.60
CA PHE A 294 -14.37 0.03 -9.40
C PHE A 294 -13.46 0.37 -8.23
N ASN A 295 -12.35 -0.36 -8.04
CA ASN A 295 -11.36 -0.04 -7.03
C ASN A 295 -10.50 1.14 -7.46
N ASP A 296 -10.02 1.87 -6.47
CA ASP A 296 -9.32 3.13 -6.69
C ASP A 296 -7.81 2.99 -6.47
N THR A 297 -7.37 2.12 -5.54
CA THR A 297 -5.95 1.87 -5.28
C THR A 297 -5.66 0.38 -5.07
N ILE A 298 -4.38 0.04 -5.18
CA ILE A 298 -3.77 -1.20 -4.68
C ILE A 298 -2.75 -0.79 -3.63
N GLY A 299 -2.95 -1.23 -2.39
CA GLY A 299 -1.99 -1.12 -1.30
C GLY A 299 -1.55 -2.49 -0.82
N SER A 300 -0.32 -2.63 -0.35
CA SER A 300 0.21 -3.96 0.01
C SER A 300 -0.33 -4.50 1.33
N ASP A 301 -0.82 -3.63 2.19
CA ASP A 301 -1.05 -3.96 3.61
C ASP A 301 0.15 -4.73 4.19
N HIS A 302 1.37 -4.22 3.89
CA HIS A 302 2.60 -4.81 4.42
C HIS A 302 2.55 -4.80 5.95
N ALA A 303 2.21 -5.94 6.53
CA ALA A 303 1.99 -6.12 7.96
C ALA A 303 2.85 -7.28 8.49
N PRO A 304 4.18 -7.12 8.55
CA PRO A 304 5.11 -8.17 8.88
C PRO A 304 4.99 -8.61 10.35
N HIS A 305 5.26 -9.91 10.56
CA HIS A 305 5.43 -10.54 11.87
C HIS A 305 6.56 -11.54 11.78
N LEU A 306 7.31 -11.72 12.84
CA LEU A 306 8.37 -12.75 12.91
C LEU A 306 7.80 -14.15 12.70
N LYS A 307 8.57 -15.04 12.08
CA LYS A 307 8.16 -16.42 11.79
C LYS A 307 7.70 -17.15 13.05
N GLU A 308 8.45 -17.04 14.15
CA GLU A 308 8.12 -17.64 15.45
C GLU A 308 6.76 -17.21 15.99
N ASN A 309 6.32 -15.99 15.67
CA ASN A 309 4.99 -15.51 16.05
C ASN A 309 3.91 -16.03 15.10
N LYS A 310 4.20 -16.12 13.80
CA LYS A 310 3.28 -16.70 12.81
C LYS A 310 3.05 -18.20 13.03
N GLU A 311 4.03 -18.92 13.57
CA GLU A 311 3.98 -20.36 13.84
C GLU A 311 3.26 -20.74 15.13
N LYS A 312 2.82 -19.76 15.92
CA LYS A 312 1.96 -20.02 17.09
C LYS A 312 0.64 -20.63 16.64
N THR A 313 0.11 -21.51 17.49
CA THR A 313 -1.21 -22.12 17.26
C THR A 313 -2.29 -21.06 17.12
N TYR A 314 -3.10 -21.14 16.07
CA TYR A 314 -4.29 -20.28 15.91
C TYR A 314 -5.23 -20.44 17.11
N PRO A 315 -5.79 -19.37 17.69
CA PRO A 315 -5.77 -17.97 17.24
C PRO A 315 -4.65 -17.11 17.82
N ASN A 316 -3.66 -17.68 18.48
CA ASN A 316 -2.55 -16.92 19.10
C ASN A 316 -1.49 -16.43 18.11
N SER A 317 -1.52 -16.93 16.86
CA SER A 317 -0.73 -16.38 15.76
C SER A 317 -1.29 -15.02 15.34
N PRO A 318 -0.42 -13.99 15.13
CA PRO A 318 -0.89 -12.67 14.71
C PRO A 318 -1.33 -12.66 13.24
N SER A 319 -2.32 -11.80 12.94
CA SER A 319 -2.78 -11.54 11.57
C SER A 319 -1.90 -10.49 10.90
N GLY A 320 -1.49 -10.76 9.67
CA GLY A 320 -0.69 -9.89 8.81
C GLY A 320 0.30 -10.66 7.96
N MET A 321 0.61 -10.13 6.78
CA MET A 321 1.57 -10.65 5.80
C MET A 321 2.48 -9.54 5.33
N PRO A 322 3.77 -9.79 5.03
CA PRO A 322 4.59 -8.84 4.29
C PRO A 322 4.10 -8.75 2.83
N GLY A 323 4.14 -7.54 2.25
CA GLY A 323 3.61 -7.31 0.90
C GLY A 323 4.35 -6.26 0.08
N VAL A 324 5.00 -5.26 0.70
CA VAL A 324 5.55 -4.10 -0.02
C VAL A 324 6.56 -4.47 -1.10
N GLN A 325 7.43 -5.44 -0.85
CA GLN A 325 8.43 -5.88 -1.83
C GLN A 325 7.83 -6.71 -2.97
N THR A 326 6.70 -7.37 -2.73
CA THR A 326 6.07 -8.26 -3.71
C THR A 326 4.90 -7.62 -4.46
N LEU A 327 4.46 -6.40 -4.07
CA LEU A 327 3.34 -5.71 -4.69
C LEU A 327 3.51 -5.63 -6.21
N MET A 328 4.59 -4.99 -6.69
CA MET A 328 4.78 -4.81 -8.13
C MET A 328 5.05 -6.13 -8.87
N PRO A 329 5.93 -7.04 -8.43
CA PRO A 329 6.10 -8.34 -9.08
C PRO A 329 4.79 -9.13 -9.25
N VAL A 330 3.97 -9.19 -8.21
CA VAL A 330 2.65 -9.87 -8.25
C VAL A 330 1.72 -9.19 -9.26
N MET A 331 1.60 -7.87 -9.19
CA MET A 331 0.67 -7.13 -10.07
C MET A 331 1.14 -7.11 -11.53
N LEU A 332 2.45 -7.03 -11.80
CA LEU A 332 3.01 -7.14 -13.14
C LEU A 332 2.77 -8.53 -13.74
N ASN A 333 2.84 -9.59 -12.92
CA ASN A 333 2.44 -10.92 -13.36
C ASN A 333 0.96 -10.97 -13.78
N HIS A 334 0.08 -10.35 -13.00
CA HIS A 334 -1.33 -10.27 -13.36
C HIS A 334 -1.58 -9.45 -14.64
N VAL A 335 -0.76 -8.43 -14.94
CA VAL A 335 -0.77 -7.74 -16.23
C VAL A 335 -0.34 -8.69 -17.34
N ASN A 336 0.74 -9.46 -17.16
CA ASN A 336 1.21 -10.44 -18.14
C ASN A 336 0.19 -11.57 -18.39
N ASP A 337 -0.58 -11.94 -17.36
CA ASP A 337 -1.66 -12.94 -17.45
C ASP A 337 -2.94 -12.35 -18.08
N GLY A 338 -2.96 -11.06 -18.43
CA GLY A 338 -4.12 -10.38 -19.05
C GLY A 338 -5.30 -10.18 -18.09
N ARG A 339 -5.07 -10.24 -16.77
CA ARG A 339 -6.12 -10.01 -15.76
C ARG A 339 -6.51 -8.55 -15.59
N LEU A 340 -5.53 -7.65 -15.81
CA LEU A 340 -5.71 -6.20 -15.89
C LEU A 340 -4.70 -5.63 -16.91
N THR A 341 -4.95 -4.44 -17.42
CA THR A 341 -4.02 -3.74 -18.31
C THR A 341 -2.94 -3.00 -17.51
N LEU A 342 -1.80 -2.70 -18.16
CA LEU A 342 -0.77 -1.86 -17.55
C LEU A 342 -1.34 -0.47 -17.18
N HIS A 343 -2.20 0.10 -18.02
CA HIS A 343 -2.88 1.36 -17.74
C HIS A 343 -3.72 1.28 -16.46
N GLN A 344 -4.48 0.19 -16.27
CA GLN A 344 -5.23 -0.01 -15.02
C GLN A 344 -4.30 -0.09 -13.81
N LEU A 345 -3.17 -0.82 -13.93
CA LEU A 345 -2.21 -0.90 -12.82
C LEU A 345 -1.62 0.47 -12.49
N MET A 346 -1.23 1.26 -13.50
CA MET A 346 -0.68 2.61 -13.26
C MET A 346 -1.69 3.55 -12.62
N ASN A 347 -2.97 3.46 -12.99
CA ASN A 347 -4.01 4.18 -12.28
C ASN A 347 -4.04 3.80 -10.80
N LEU A 348 -3.95 2.51 -10.47
CA LEU A 348 -4.11 1.99 -9.12
C LEU A 348 -2.92 2.28 -8.19
N VAL A 349 -1.69 2.37 -8.72
CA VAL A 349 -0.48 2.53 -7.90
C VAL A 349 0.29 3.83 -8.15
N CYS A 350 -0.16 4.68 -9.09
CA CYS A 350 0.47 5.97 -9.37
C CYS A 350 -0.56 7.11 -9.37
N GLU A 351 -1.48 7.14 -10.34
CA GLU A 351 -2.34 8.29 -10.59
C GLU A 351 -3.43 8.49 -9.53
N ASN A 352 -4.17 7.43 -9.19
CA ASN A 352 -5.27 7.55 -8.23
C ASN A 352 -4.79 7.86 -6.80
N PRO A 353 -3.70 7.25 -6.26
CA PRO A 353 -3.11 7.71 -5.00
C PRO A 353 -2.86 9.23 -4.98
N VAL A 354 -2.30 9.78 -6.07
CA VAL A 354 -2.05 11.23 -6.19
C VAL A 354 -3.34 12.03 -6.14
N LYS A 355 -4.36 11.61 -6.89
CA LYS A 355 -5.66 12.32 -6.97
C LYS A 355 -6.46 12.24 -5.66
N ILE A 356 -6.46 11.07 -5.01
CA ILE A 356 -7.23 10.83 -3.77
C ILE A 356 -6.65 11.62 -2.61
N PHE A 357 -5.34 11.51 -2.41
CA PHE A 357 -4.66 12.07 -1.24
C PHE A 357 -4.08 13.47 -1.49
N GLY A 358 -4.05 13.95 -2.74
CA GLY A 358 -3.53 15.27 -3.08
C GLY A 358 -2.00 15.34 -3.06
N ILE A 359 -1.31 14.27 -3.46
CA ILE A 359 0.16 14.24 -3.47
C ILE A 359 0.68 15.19 -4.56
N GLN A 360 1.67 16.01 -4.23
CA GLN A 360 2.25 16.96 -5.17
C GLN A 360 3.41 16.38 -5.97
N ASN A 361 3.46 16.65 -7.27
CA ASN A 361 4.58 16.37 -8.18
C ASN A 361 5.01 14.90 -8.28
N LYS A 362 4.13 13.95 -8.02
CA LYS A 362 4.37 12.50 -8.07
C LYS A 362 3.38 11.80 -9.00
N GLY A 363 3.63 10.52 -9.30
CA GLY A 363 2.71 9.60 -9.99
C GLY A 363 2.58 9.80 -11.50
N PHE A 364 3.36 10.70 -12.11
CA PHE A 364 3.37 10.98 -13.55
C PHE A 364 4.79 11.21 -14.06
N ILE A 365 5.07 10.76 -15.29
CA ILE A 365 6.25 11.18 -16.04
C ILE A 365 5.89 12.47 -16.77
N LYS A 366 6.24 13.61 -16.16
CA LYS A 366 5.90 14.95 -16.64
C LYS A 366 7.01 15.95 -16.29
N GLU A 367 7.37 16.83 -17.22
CA GLU A 367 8.37 17.86 -16.97
C GLU A 367 8.02 18.72 -15.75
N GLY A 368 9.01 18.97 -14.91
CA GLY A 368 8.89 19.68 -13.63
C GLY A 368 8.47 18.82 -12.43
N PHE A 369 7.99 17.58 -12.65
CA PHE A 369 7.67 16.64 -11.57
C PHE A 369 8.95 16.03 -10.98
N ASP A 370 8.82 15.44 -9.80
CA ASP A 370 9.93 14.71 -9.18
C ASP A 370 10.35 13.54 -10.08
N ALA A 371 11.65 13.35 -10.21
CA ALA A 371 12.22 12.31 -11.05
C ALA A 371 12.21 10.93 -10.32
N ASP A 372 11.00 10.47 -10.02
CA ASP A 372 10.75 9.17 -9.40
C ASP A 372 10.27 8.19 -10.48
N PHE A 373 10.98 7.07 -10.63
CA PHE A 373 10.68 6.07 -11.65
C PHE A 373 10.80 4.65 -11.11
N THR A 374 9.96 3.77 -11.67
CA THR A 374 10.09 2.32 -11.53
C THR A 374 10.33 1.73 -12.92
N ILE A 375 11.56 1.26 -13.21
CA ILE A 375 11.84 0.61 -14.48
C ILE A 375 11.60 -0.89 -14.32
N VAL A 376 10.84 -1.47 -15.23
CA VAL A 376 10.44 -2.88 -15.16
C VAL A 376 10.82 -3.65 -16.43
N ASP A 377 11.22 -4.90 -16.27
CA ASP A 377 11.32 -5.87 -17.35
C ASP A 377 10.07 -6.74 -17.35
N MET A 378 9.19 -6.51 -18.30
CA MET A 378 7.91 -7.22 -18.42
C MET A 378 8.08 -8.68 -18.84
N ASN A 379 9.24 -9.08 -19.38
CA ASN A 379 9.50 -10.43 -19.88
C ASN A 379 10.27 -11.30 -18.89
N LYS A 380 10.98 -10.70 -17.94
CA LYS A 380 11.81 -11.39 -16.97
C LYS A 380 10.93 -12.12 -15.95
N THR A 381 11.15 -13.43 -15.79
CA THR A 381 10.50 -14.23 -14.74
C THR A 381 11.45 -14.37 -13.54
N ILE A 382 10.94 -14.11 -12.35
CA ILE A 382 11.67 -14.31 -11.10
C ILE A 382 10.94 -15.32 -10.22
N GLU A 383 11.70 -16.08 -9.44
CA GLU A 383 11.19 -16.89 -8.35
C GLU A 383 11.30 -16.09 -7.06
N ILE A 384 10.19 -15.91 -6.35
CA ILE A 384 10.16 -15.23 -5.07
C ILE A 384 10.71 -16.17 -4.00
N LYS A 385 11.69 -15.69 -3.25
CA LYS A 385 12.35 -16.49 -2.19
C LYS A 385 12.44 -15.71 -0.90
N ASN A 386 12.17 -16.39 0.20
CA ASN A 386 12.30 -15.80 1.56
C ASN A 386 13.68 -15.19 1.81
N GLU A 387 14.73 -15.79 1.26
CA GLU A 387 16.12 -15.32 1.43
C GLU A 387 16.41 -13.97 0.76
N ASN A 388 15.56 -13.55 -0.20
CA ASN A 388 15.68 -12.29 -0.93
C ASN A 388 14.74 -11.20 -0.38
N ILE A 389 14.05 -11.45 0.72
CA ILE A 389 13.16 -10.48 1.35
C ILE A 389 13.97 -9.55 2.26
N GLU A 390 13.95 -8.25 1.92
CA GLU A 390 14.66 -7.19 2.66
C GLU A 390 13.99 -6.84 4.00
N SER A 391 12.70 -7.14 4.16
CA SER A 391 11.98 -7.00 5.43
C SER A 391 12.58 -7.92 6.49
N LYS A 392 12.72 -7.42 7.71
CA LYS A 392 13.26 -8.18 8.86
C LYS A 392 12.49 -9.46 9.16
N CYS A 393 11.22 -9.53 8.82
CA CYS A 393 10.41 -10.73 9.04
C CYS A 393 10.94 -11.96 8.27
N GLY A 394 11.67 -11.76 7.16
CA GLY A 394 12.39 -12.80 6.41
C GLY A 394 11.50 -13.87 5.79
N TRP A 395 10.26 -13.54 5.41
CA TRP A 395 9.33 -14.43 4.74
C TRP A 395 8.34 -13.68 3.85
N THR A 396 7.67 -14.41 2.96
CA THR A 396 6.57 -13.92 2.12
C THR A 396 5.57 -15.04 1.86
N PRO A 397 4.26 -14.73 1.72
CA PRO A 397 3.26 -15.74 1.36
C PRO A 397 3.47 -16.35 -0.04
N PHE A 398 4.32 -15.72 -0.86
CA PHE A 398 4.60 -16.13 -2.24
C PHE A 398 5.93 -16.88 -2.38
N ASN A 399 6.52 -17.39 -1.31
CA ASN A 399 7.79 -18.11 -1.37
C ASN A 399 7.70 -19.34 -2.30
N GLY A 400 8.57 -19.40 -3.31
CA GLY A 400 8.62 -20.45 -4.33
C GLY A 400 7.72 -20.18 -5.54
N ASP A 401 6.86 -19.16 -5.50
CA ASP A 401 6.05 -18.78 -6.65
C ASP A 401 6.91 -18.04 -7.70
N LYS A 402 6.55 -18.21 -8.98
CA LYS A 402 7.25 -17.56 -10.10
C LYS A 402 6.34 -16.51 -10.72
N PHE A 403 6.86 -15.28 -10.82
CA PHE A 403 6.15 -14.16 -11.39
C PHE A 403 6.89 -13.61 -12.62
N LYS A 404 6.13 -13.32 -13.67
CA LYS A 404 6.61 -12.69 -14.89
C LYS A 404 6.36 -11.18 -14.83
N GLY A 405 7.41 -10.39 -15.04
CA GLY A 405 7.44 -8.96 -14.83
C GLY A 405 8.09 -8.60 -13.48
N THR A 406 9.17 -7.83 -13.52
CA THR A 406 9.91 -7.48 -12.31
C THR A 406 10.51 -6.08 -12.40
N PRO A 407 10.51 -5.29 -11.30
CA PRO A 407 11.30 -4.07 -11.21
C PRO A 407 12.79 -4.37 -11.36
N THR A 408 13.45 -3.60 -12.19
CA THR A 408 14.91 -3.65 -12.40
C THR A 408 15.61 -2.44 -11.83
N HIS A 409 14.92 -1.28 -11.76
CA HIS A 409 15.43 -0.08 -11.11
C HIS A 409 14.32 0.61 -10.34
N THR A 410 14.69 1.17 -9.21
CA THR A 410 13.89 2.13 -8.43
C THR A 410 14.70 3.40 -8.32
N ILE A 411 14.14 4.50 -8.82
CA ILE A 411 14.82 5.79 -8.91
C ILE A 411 13.98 6.82 -8.16
N ILE A 412 14.61 7.59 -7.29
CA ILE A 412 13.95 8.62 -6.47
C ILE A 412 14.72 9.91 -6.59
N ALA A 413 14.04 10.98 -6.98
CA ALA A 413 14.65 12.29 -7.26
C ALA A 413 15.90 12.18 -8.17
N GLY A 414 15.83 11.29 -9.17
CA GLY A 414 16.92 11.03 -10.11
C GLY A 414 18.06 10.15 -9.57
N ASN A 415 18.03 9.72 -8.30
CA ASN A 415 19.03 8.85 -7.71
C ASN A 415 18.59 7.38 -7.79
N ILE A 416 19.48 6.50 -8.28
CA ILE A 416 19.21 5.06 -8.34
C ILE A 416 19.28 4.49 -6.92
N LYS A 417 18.15 3.99 -6.41
CA LYS A 417 18.03 3.39 -5.09
C LYS A 417 18.07 1.85 -5.13
N MET A 418 17.67 1.27 -6.25
CA MET A 418 17.80 -0.16 -6.50
C MET A 418 18.10 -0.39 -7.97
N GLN A 419 19.02 -1.31 -8.25
CA GLN A 419 19.35 -1.78 -9.58
C GLN A 419 19.57 -3.29 -9.57
N GLU A 420 18.80 -4.02 -10.39
CA GLU A 420 18.85 -5.49 -10.54
C GLU A 420 18.87 -6.22 -9.19
N GLY A 421 18.02 -5.79 -8.26
CA GLY A 421 17.86 -6.36 -6.91
C GLY A 421 18.90 -5.90 -5.89
N LYS A 422 19.85 -5.04 -6.25
CA LYS A 422 20.84 -4.47 -5.33
C LYS A 422 20.39 -3.10 -4.85
N ILE A 423 20.34 -2.91 -3.55
CA ILE A 423 20.09 -1.61 -2.92
C ILE A 423 21.33 -0.73 -3.05
N LEU A 424 21.15 0.52 -3.45
CA LEU A 424 22.20 1.49 -3.73
C LEU A 424 21.92 2.82 -3.02
N GLY A 425 22.97 3.62 -2.85
CA GLY A 425 22.89 4.97 -2.30
C GLY A 425 22.49 5.01 -0.81
N ASP A 426 22.20 6.21 -0.35
CA ASP A 426 21.88 6.50 1.04
C ASP A 426 20.35 6.53 1.29
N PRO A 427 19.90 6.34 2.53
CA PRO A 427 18.49 6.48 2.91
C PRO A 427 18.09 7.97 3.04
N ASP A 428 17.88 8.62 1.90
CA ASP A 428 17.59 10.05 1.76
C ASP A 428 16.14 10.35 1.33
N GLY A 429 15.24 9.40 1.51
CA GLY A 429 13.81 9.59 1.28
C GLY A 429 13.25 10.77 2.07
N THR A 430 12.30 11.48 1.47
CA THR A 430 11.74 12.71 2.03
C THR A 430 10.24 12.58 2.33
N PRO A 431 9.70 13.37 3.28
CA PRO A 431 8.27 13.41 3.50
C PRO A 431 7.54 13.92 2.24
N LEU A 432 6.41 13.27 1.92
CA LEU A 432 5.56 13.66 0.81
C LEU A 432 4.83 14.97 1.12
N LYS A 433 4.58 15.77 0.08
CA LYS A 433 3.81 17.02 0.15
C LYS A 433 2.41 16.82 -0.39
N PHE A 434 1.45 17.44 0.26
CA PHE A 434 0.03 17.34 -0.07
C PHE A 434 -0.56 18.73 -0.37
N SER A 435 -1.60 18.78 -1.23
CA SER A 435 -2.37 19.99 -1.54
C SER A 435 -3.60 20.11 -0.64
#